data_00fc2336e03c16ffb0fd6297633436f7
#
_entry.id   00fc2336e03c16ffb0fd6297633436f7
#
_cell.length_a   1.000
_cell.length_b   1.000
_cell.length_c   1.000
_cell.angle_alpha   90.00
_cell.angle_beta   90.00
_cell.angle_gamma   90.00
#
_symmetry.space_group_name_H-M   'P 1'
#
loop_
_entity.id
_entity.type
_entity.pdbx_description
1 polymer ?
#
loop_
_entity_poly.entity_id
_entity_poly.type
_entity_poly.pdbx_seq_one_letter_code
_entity_poly.pdbx_strand_id
1 'polypeptide(L)'
;RGGAERCKAGDKEQKSGEKPHFANPVALAHIRPNAADWERAMSDLGKGLAGELTDFGHRLVQRVYYEDTDFTGVVYHARYLHFFERGRTDYLRMTGVHHAELDDGAHGEKLAWIVRRMEIDYVSPARIDDILTIETRTDSITGARVVMKQTIYRDGTALAHARVEAAIINAEGKPRRFPTAWISAFSPRV
;
A
#
# COMPACT_ATOMS: atom_id res chain seq x y z
N ARG A 1 -21.18 6.00 -76.43
CA ARG A 1 -22.45 5.35 -76.04
C ARG A 1 -22.21 4.85 -74.61
N GLY A 2 -22.63 5.46 -73.47
CA GLY A 2 -23.97 5.97 -73.16
C GLY A 2 -24.49 5.10 -72.05
N GLY A 3 -24.68 5.62 -70.92
CA GLY A 3 -25.32 4.91 -69.86
C GLY A 3 -25.08 5.55 -68.47
N ALA A 4 -25.73 6.69 -68.22
CA ALA A 4 -25.77 7.30 -66.90
C ALA A 4 -26.88 6.63 -66.10
N GLU A 5 -26.56 5.82 -65.09
CA GLU A 5 -27.53 5.37 -64.10
C GLU A 5 -27.59 6.35 -62.95
N ARG A 6 -28.76 6.90 -62.72
CA ARG A 6 -29.17 7.80 -61.64
C ARG A 6 -29.32 7.01 -60.37
N CYS A 7 -28.46 7.19 -59.40
CA CYS A 7 -28.68 6.72 -58.04
C CYS A 7 -29.78 7.58 -57.38
N LYS A 8 -30.84 6.93 -56.95
CA LYS A 8 -31.95 7.51 -56.13
C LYS A 8 -31.43 7.78 -54.73
N ALA A 9 -31.64 9.02 -54.30
CA ALA A 9 -31.46 9.40 -52.89
C ALA A 9 -32.48 8.67 -52.03
N GLY A 10 -32.01 7.85 -51.13
CA GLY A 10 -32.79 7.24 -50.06
C GLY A 10 -32.82 8.17 -48.87
N ASP A 11 -34.01 8.58 -48.50
CA ASP A 11 -34.30 9.30 -47.25
C ASP A 11 -33.82 8.50 -46.07
N LYS A 12 -32.81 9.04 -45.35
CA LYS A 12 -32.42 8.54 -44.05
C LYS A 12 -33.28 9.24 -42.99
N GLU A 13 -34.25 8.56 -42.48
CA GLU A 13 -34.95 8.89 -41.25
C GLU A 13 -33.93 9.15 -40.11
N GLN A 14 -33.92 10.37 -39.69
CA GLN A 14 -33.12 10.85 -38.58
C GLN A 14 -33.81 10.39 -37.27
N LYS A 15 -33.39 9.21 -36.77
CA LYS A 15 -33.74 8.77 -35.42
C LYS A 15 -33.19 9.78 -34.42
N SER A 16 -34.12 10.52 -33.80
CA SER A 16 -33.87 11.39 -32.67
C SER A 16 -33.20 10.58 -31.55
N GLY A 17 -31.92 10.81 -31.33
CA GLY A 17 -31.19 10.21 -30.21
C GLY A 17 -31.76 10.74 -28.89
N GLU A 18 -32.44 9.89 -28.18
CA GLU A 18 -32.80 10.10 -26.80
C GLU A 18 -31.51 10.24 -25.99
N LYS A 19 -31.24 11.43 -25.47
CA LYS A 19 -30.15 11.66 -24.54
C LYS A 19 -30.41 10.84 -23.27
N PRO A 20 -29.42 10.11 -22.73
CA PRO A 20 -29.61 9.41 -21.49
C PRO A 20 -30.00 10.42 -20.40
N HIS A 21 -31.20 10.24 -19.85
CA HIS A 21 -31.63 10.92 -18.64
C HIS A 21 -30.69 10.48 -17.51
N PHE A 22 -29.73 11.35 -17.17
CA PHE A 22 -29.07 11.23 -15.88
C PHE A 22 -30.16 11.42 -14.83
N ALA A 23 -30.46 10.34 -14.12
CA ALA A 23 -31.35 10.39 -13.00
C ALA A 23 -30.95 11.54 -12.07
N ASN A 24 -31.92 12.34 -11.67
CA ASN A 24 -31.74 13.42 -10.69
C ASN A 24 -30.85 12.93 -9.55
N PRO A 25 -29.84 13.71 -9.13
CA PRO A 25 -29.12 13.40 -7.91
C PRO A 25 -30.15 13.36 -6.79
N VAL A 26 -30.38 12.17 -6.24
CA VAL A 26 -31.15 11.98 -5.02
C VAL A 26 -30.70 13.06 -4.05
N ALA A 27 -31.62 13.88 -3.59
CA ALA A 27 -31.37 14.87 -2.59
C ALA A 27 -30.80 14.14 -1.38
N LEU A 28 -29.47 14.18 -1.24
CA LEU A 28 -28.79 13.81 -0.03
C LEU A 28 -29.26 14.81 1.01
N ALA A 29 -30.34 14.43 1.72
CA ALA A 29 -30.76 15.11 2.91
C ALA A 29 -29.48 15.27 3.76
N HIS A 30 -29.11 16.51 4.05
CA HIS A 30 -27.93 16.86 4.82
C HIS A 30 -28.11 16.38 6.25
N ILE A 31 -27.91 15.08 6.47
CA ILE A 31 -27.70 14.53 7.80
C ILE A 31 -26.30 15.02 8.17
N ARG A 32 -26.21 16.15 8.84
CA ARG A 32 -24.97 16.57 9.46
C ARG A 32 -24.78 15.69 10.67
N PRO A 33 -23.79 14.79 10.69
CA PRO A 33 -23.53 13.99 11.87
C PRO A 33 -23.23 14.94 13.03
N ASN A 34 -23.68 14.61 14.24
CA ASN A 34 -23.34 15.37 15.43
C ASN A 34 -21.85 15.19 15.77
N ALA A 35 -21.32 15.99 16.69
CA ALA A 35 -19.90 15.96 17.05
C ALA A 35 -19.43 14.57 17.50
N ALA A 36 -20.24 13.82 18.25
CA ALA A 36 -19.93 12.49 18.72
C ALA A 36 -19.85 11.46 17.58
N ASP A 37 -20.72 11.60 16.58
CA ASP A 37 -20.68 10.74 15.39
C ASP A 37 -19.42 11.03 14.53
N TRP A 38 -18.99 12.30 14.45
CA TRP A 38 -17.73 12.69 13.83
C TRP A 38 -16.52 12.11 14.57
N GLU A 39 -16.46 12.25 15.88
CA GLU A 39 -15.37 11.71 16.69
C GLU A 39 -15.27 10.18 16.54
N ARG A 40 -16.40 9.48 16.55
CA ARG A 40 -16.44 8.04 16.30
C ARG A 40 -15.98 7.70 14.89
N ALA A 41 -16.49 8.39 13.86
CA ALA A 41 -16.09 8.19 12.48
C ALA A 41 -14.59 8.46 12.28
N MET A 42 -14.06 9.50 12.89
CA MET A 42 -12.63 9.82 12.83
C MET A 42 -11.77 8.76 13.53
N SER A 43 -12.22 8.23 14.68
CA SER A 43 -11.52 7.15 15.37
C SER A 43 -11.52 5.85 14.56
N ASP A 44 -12.55 5.60 13.75
CA ASP A 44 -12.68 4.41 12.92
C ASP A 44 -11.99 4.54 11.57
N LEU A 45 -11.74 5.76 11.06
CA LEU A 45 -11.04 6.00 9.78
C LEU A 45 -9.62 5.41 9.76
N GLY A 46 -8.95 5.35 10.89
CA GLY A 46 -7.62 4.75 10.99
C GLY A 46 -7.61 3.22 10.99
N LYS A 47 -8.69 2.58 11.42
CA LYS A 47 -8.75 1.12 11.60
C LYS A 47 -8.75 0.34 10.28
N GLY A 48 -9.22 0.95 9.19
CA GLY A 48 -9.22 0.35 7.86
C GLY A 48 -7.94 0.58 7.05
N LEU A 49 -7.04 1.43 7.55
CA LEU A 49 -5.79 1.78 6.87
C LEU A 49 -4.58 0.97 7.35
N ALA A 50 -4.68 0.36 8.52
CA ALA A 50 -3.64 -0.49 9.10
C ALA A 50 -3.84 -1.94 8.68
N GLY A 51 -2.73 -2.67 8.61
CA GLY A 51 -2.72 -4.13 8.54
C GLY A 51 -3.06 -4.76 9.89
N GLU A 52 -2.65 -5.98 10.08
CA GLU A 52 -2.85 -6.74 11.31
C GLU A 52 -1.54 -7.36 11.80
N LEU A 53 -1.36 -7.42 13.12
CA LEU A 53 -0.31 -8.22 13.73
C LEU A 53 -0.74 -9.67 13.76
N THR A 54 0.17 -10.56 13.37
CA THR A 54 0.00 -12.01 13.35
C THR A 54 1.03 -12.68 14.25
N ASP A 55 0.91 -13.99 14.47
CA ASP A 55 1.87 -14.76 15.27
C ASP A 55 3.29 -14.74 14.67
N PHE A 56 3.40 -14.57 13.35
CA PHE A 56 4.70 -14.52 12.65
C PHE A 56 5.24 -13.10 12.41
N GLY A 57 4.43 -12.06 12.65
CA GLY A 57 4.82 -10.68 12.39
C GLY A 57 3.63 -9.79 12.01
N HIS A 58 3.54 -9.39 10.74
CA HIS A 58 2.54 -8.44 10.26
C HIS A 58 2.05 -8.79 8.86
N ARG A 59 0.79 -8.45 8.58
CA ARG A 59 0.14 -8.59 7.28
C ARG A 59 -0.56 -7.29 6.90
N LEU A 60 -0.30 -6.82 5.68
CA LEU A 60 -0.96 -5.65 5.07
C LEU A 60 -1.63 -6.07 3.77
N VAL A 61 -2.87 -5.66 3.56
CA VAL A 61 -3.59 -5.86 2.30
C VAL A 61 -3.57 -4.57 1.50
N GLN A 62 -3.26 -4.67 0.21
CA GLN A 62 -3.19 -3.51 -0.68
C GLN A 62 -3.68 -3.87 -2.09
N ARG A 63 -4.38 -2.94 -2.74
CA ARG A 63 -4.76 -3.03 -4.15
C ARG A 63 -3.65 -2.48 -5.04
N VAL A 64 -3.49 -3.09 -6.20
CA VAL A 64 -2.69 -2.54 -7.30
C VAL A 64 -3.52 -1.50 -8.05
N TYR A 65 -3.01 -0.29 -8.18
CA TYR A 65 -3.62 0.79 -8.93
C TYR A 65 -2.95 0.98 -10.30
N TYR A 66 -3.57 1.77 -11.16
CA TYR A 66 -3.03 2.06 -12.49
C TYR A 66 -1.61 2.65 -12.44
N GLU A 67 -1.34 3.52 -11.48
CA GLU A 67 -0.01 4.14 -11.26
C GLU A 67 1.11 3.15 -10.91
N ASP A 68 0.74 1.93 -10.49
CA ASP A 68 1.70 0.90 -10.10
C ASP A 68 2.17 0.07 -11.31
N THR A 69 1.47 0.18 -12.46
CA THR A 69 1.72 -0.63 -13.65
C THR A 69 2.57 0.10 -14.69
N ASP A 70 3.23 -0.65 -15.54
CA ASP A 70 3.89 -0.14 -16.74
C ASP A 70 3.01 -0.36 -17.99
N PHE A 71 3.54 0.02 -19.16
CA PHE A 71 2.81 -0.10 -20.44
C PHE A 71 2.47 -1.56 -20.83
N THR A 72 3.08 -2.56 -20.20
CA THR A 72 2.76 -3.98 -20.43
C THR A 72 1.57 -4.46 -19.61
N GLY A 73 1.03 -3.61 -18.71
CA GLY A 73 -0.10 -3.92 -17.85
C GLY A 73 0.25 -4.79 -16.65
N VAL A 74 1.55 -4.96 -16.35
CA VAL A 74 2.01 -5.58 -15.10
C VAL A 74 2.59 -4.52 -14.16
N VAL A 75 2.66 -4.85 -12.88
CA VAL A 75 3.28 -3.97 -11.88
C VAL A 75 4.75 -3.75 -12.23
N TYR A 76 5.13 -2.48 -12.34
CA TYR A 76 6.51 -2.09 -12.58
C TYR A 76 7.41 -2.58 -11.43
N HIS A 77 8.53 -3.22 -11.78
CA HIS A 77 9.35 -3.92 -10.79
C HIS A 77 9.76 -3.05 -9.59
N ALA A 78 10.01 -1.75 -9.78
CA ALA A 78 10.37 -0.86 -8.68
C ALA A 78 9.18 -0.56 -7.74
N ARG A 79 7.92 -0.77 -8.16
CA ARG A 79 6.74 -0.59 -7.30
C ARG A 79 6.67 -1.62 -6.18
N TYR A 80 7.23 -2.80 -6.36
CA TYR A 80 7.36 -3.78 -5.29
C TYR A 80 8.17 -3.25 -4.10
N LEU A 81 9.16 -2.37 -4.33
CA LEU A 81 9.88 -1.69 -3.25
C LEU A 81 8.94 -0.85 -2.38
N HIS A 82 7.99 -0.13 -2.99
CA HIS A 82 6.99 0.65 -2.28
C HIS A 82 6.01 -0.22 -1.49
N PHE A 83 5.59 -1.35 -2.06
CA PHE A 83 4.72 -2.30 -1.34
C PHE A 83 5.44 -2.88 -0.12
N PHE A 84 6.68 -3.31 -0.27
CA PHE A 84 7.50 -3.77 0.84
C PHE A 84 7.75 -2.67 1.88
N GLU A 85 8.00 -1.43 1.45
CA GLU A 85 8.19 -0.30 2.36
C GLU A 85 6.93 -0.05 3.19
N ARG A 86 5.75 0.00 2.56
CA ARG A 86 4.47 0.18 3.26
C ARG A 86 4.21 -0.92 4.29
N GLY A 87 4.51 -2.18 3.95
CA GLY A 87 4.42 -3.30 4.89
C GLY A 87 5.33 -3.11 6.10
N ARG A 88 6.57 -2.66 5.92
CA ARG A 88 7.50 -2.37 7.03
C ARG A 88 7.04 -1.19 7.88
N THR A 89 6.66 -0.09 7.25
CA THR A 89 6.21 1.12 7.93
C THR A 89 4.96 0.87 8.78
N ASP A 90 4.03 0.10 8.24
CA ASP A 90 2.82 -0.26 8.98
C ASP A 90 3.13 -1.22 10.13
N TYR A 91 4.01 -2.20 9.93
CA TYR A 91 4.49 -3.10 10.99
C TYR A 91 5.13 -2.32 12.15
N LEU A 92 6.02 -1.34 11.84
CA LEU A 92 6.62 -0.46 12.84
C LEU A 92 5.55 0.27 13.65
N ARG A 93 4.59 0.88 12.96
CA ARG A 93 3.48 1.61 13.61
C ARG A 93 2.66 0.71 14.52
N MET A 94 2.31 -0.48 14.06
CA MET A 94 1.53 -1.46 14.82
C MET A 94 2.28 -1.99 16.06
N THR A 95 3.60 -1.93 16.06
CA THR A 95 4.45 -2.27 17.22
C THR A 95 4.78 -1.07 18.10
N GLY A 96 4.17 0.09 17.85
CA GLY A 96 4.33 1.31 18.66
C GLY A 96 5.56 2.13 18.30
N VAL A 97 6.15 1.95 17.13
CA VAL A 97 7.29 2.74 16.65
C VAL A 97 6.83 3.67 15.54
N HIS A 98 6.71 4.95 15.86
CA HIS A 98 6.25 5.98 14.93
C HIS A 98 7.41 6.82 14.40
N HIS A 99 7.49 7.00 13.08
CA HIS A 99 8.57 7.78 12.46
C HIS A 99 8.61 9.24 12.93
N ALA A 100 7.46 9.85 13.21
CA ALA A 100 7.41 11.22 13.73
C ALA A 100 8.09 11.33 15.10
N GLU A 101 7.82 10.38 16.01
CA GLU A 101 8.42 10.35 17.35
C GLU A 101 9.94 10.12 17.30
N LEU A 102 10.44 9.43 16.27
CA LEU A 102 11.87 9.26 16.04
C LEU A 102 12.54 10.58 15.66
N ASP A 103 11.92 11.34 14.76
CA ASP A 103 12.44 12.65 14.32
C ASP A 103 12.33 13.71 15.41
N ASP A 104 11.29 13.67 16.24
CA ASP A 104 11.11 14.59 17.35
C ASP A 104 12.06 14.34 18.54
N GLY A 105 12.79 13.24 18.54
CA GLY A 105 13.73 12.88 19.60
C GLY A 105 13.05 12.34 20.86
N ALA A 106 11.83 11.83 20.79
CA ALA A 106 11.08 11.24 21.91
C ALA A 106 11.85 10.10 22.63
N HIS A 107 12.85 9.53 21.97
CA HIS A 107 13.73 8.47 22.52
C HIS A 107 15.09 9.00 23.02
N GLY A 108 15.20 10.30 23.34
CA GLY A 108 16.39 10.93 23.89
C GLY A 108 17.30 11.59 22.85
N GLU A 109 17.22 11.17 21.60
CA GLU A 109 17.90 11.78 20.46
C GLU A 109 17.06 11.55 19.18
N LYS A 110 17.32 12.36 18.13
CA LYS A 110 16.71 12.14 16.82
C LYS A 110 17.24 10.86 16.20
N LEU A 111 16.32 10.01 15.78
CA LEU A 111 16.63 8.73 15.17
C LEU A 111 15.96 8.62 13.78
N ALA A 112 16.58 7.87 12.90
CA ALA A 112 16.00 7.54 11.60
C ALA A 112 16.25 6.08 11.24
N TRP A 113 15.30 5.50 10.50
CA TRP A 113 15.48 4.20 9.86
C TRP A 113 16.10 4.39 8.49
N ILE A 114 17.11 3.57 8.20
CA ILE A 114 17.70 3.49 6.87
C ILE A 114 17.69 2.05 6.37
N VAL A 115 17.37 1.87 5.11
CA VAL A 115 17.59 0.58 4.42
C VAL A 115 19.02 0.54 3.95
N ARG A 116 19.78 -0.44 4.42
CA ARG A 116 21.18 -0.65 4.06
C ARG A 116 21.32 -1.58 2.85
N ARG A 117 20.51 -2.64 2.82
CA ARG A 117 20.54 -3.65 1.76
C ARG A 117 19.14 -4.22 1.57
N MET A 118 18.81 -4.48 0.31
CA MET A 118 17.60 -5.20 -0.04
C MET A 118 17.91 -6.19 -1.17
N GLU A 119 17.46 -7.42 -0.99
CA GLU A 119 17.48 -8.47 -2.01
C GLU A 119 16.04 -8.80 -2.35
N ILE A 120 15.70 -8.86 -3.63
CA ILE A 120 14.35 -9.12 -4.11
C ILE A 120 14.40 -10.20 -5.17
N ASP A 121 13.55 -11.22 -5.01
CA ASP A 121 13.27 -12.26 -5.98
C ASP A 121 11.85 -12.03 -6.53
N TYR A 122 11.73 -11.80 -7.82
CA TYR A 122 10.45 -11.67 -8.53
C TYR A 122 10.04 -13.03 -9.07
N VAL A 123 8.93 -13.58 -8.57
CA VAL A 123 8.47 -14.93 -8.90
C VAL A 123 7.39 -14.90 -9.97
N SER A 124 6.41 -13.98 -9.82
CA SER A 124 5.28 -13.85 -10.74
C SER A 124 4.78 -12.40 -10.76
N PRO A 125 4.29 -11.90 -11.90
CA PRO A 125 3.83 -10.53 -12.00
C PRO A 125 2.46 -10.32 -11.34
N ALA A 126 2.30 -9.18 -10.68
CA ALA A 126 1.01 -8.62 -10.32
C ALA A 126 0.47 -7.74 -11.45
N ARG A 127 -0.85 -7.53 -11.49
CA ARG A 127 -1.57 -6.73 -12.47
C ARG A 127 -2.47 -5.71 -11.79
N ILE A 128 -2.98 -4.75 -12.57
CA ILE A 128 -3.98 -3.80 -12.12
C ILE A 128 -5.17 -4.53 -11.46
N ASP A 129 -5.72 -3.94 -10.41
CA ASP A 129 -6.83 -4.46 -9.58
C ASP A 129 -6.52 -5.71 -8.76
N ASP A 130 -5.34 -6.33 -8.90
CA ASP A 130 -4.94 -7.41 -8.00
C ASP A 130 -4.97 -6.92 -6.53
N ILE A 131 -5.45 -7.78 -5.65
CA ILE A 131 -5.35 -7.60 -4.20
C ILE A 131 -4.12 -8.34 -3.71
N LEU A 132 -3.18 -7.59 -3.19
CA LEU A 132 -1.92 -8.11 -2.67
C LEU A 132 -1.97 -8.23 -1.16
N THR A 133 -1.42 -9.31 -0.65
CA THR A 133 -1.13 -9.50 0.77
C THR A 133 0.37 -9.41 0.99
N ILE A 134 0.81 -8.40 1.75
CA ILE A 134 2.22 -8.18 2.07
C ILE A 134 2.47 -8.69 3.48
N GLU A 135 3.21 -9.78 3.62
CA GLU A 135 3.64 -10.29 4.90
C GLU A 135 5.04 -9.77 5.25
N THR A 136 5.21 -9.32 6.49
CA THR A 136 6.46 -8.80 7.02
C THR A 136 6.77 -9.50 8.34
N ARG A 137 7.96 -10.08 8.46
CA ARG A 137 8.43 -10.68 9.71
C ARG A 137 9.86 -10.25 10.03
N THR A 138 10.16 -10.10 11.28
CA THR A 138 11.53 -9.91 11.76
C THR A 138 12.25 -11.25 11.77
N ASP A 139 13.41 -11.32 11.13
CA ASP A 139 14.28 -12.49 11.09
C ASP A 139 15.32 -12.43 12.21
N SER A 140 15.97 -11.27 12.38
CA SER A 140 16.94 -11.06 13.44
C SER A 140 17.14 -9.57 13.77
N ILE A 141 17.53 -9.29 15.01
CA ILE A 141 17.97 -7.97 15.46
C ILE A 141 19.35 -8.13 16.11
N THR A 142 20.32 -7.34 15.66
CA THR A 142 21.69 -7.39 16.17
C THR A 142 22.28 -5.99 16.27
N GLY A 143 22.46 -5.50 17.47
CA GLY A 143 23.00 -4.15 17.70
C GLY A 143 22.11 -3.05 17.12
N ALA A 144 22.57 -2.39 16.06
CA ALA A 144 21.80 -1.34 15.35
C ALA A 144 21.03 -1.85 14.13
N ARG A 145 21.09 -3.15 13.82
CA ARG A 145 20.55 -3.74 12.59
C ARG A 145 19.37 -4.63 12.86
N VAL A 146 18.42 -4.59 11.95
CA VAL A 146 17.33 -5.57 11.84
C VAL A 146 17.33 -6.18 10.44
N VAL A 147 17.07 -7.47 10.38
CA VAL A 147 16.80 -8.18 9.14
C VAL A 147 15.33 -8.55 9.14
N MET A 148 14.64 -8.18 8.09
CA MET A 148 13.25 -8.53 7.87
C MET A 148 13.12 -9.37 6.61
N LYS A 149 12.22 -10.36 6.64
CA LYS A 149 11.78 -11.12 5.48
C LYS A 149 10.37 -10.71 5.14
N GLN A 150 10.13 -10.46 3.86
CA GLN A 150 8.83 -10.04 3.37
C GLN A 150 8.44 -10.90 2.17
N THR A 151 7.14 -11.16 2.03
CA THR A 151 6.59 -11.85 0.86
C THR A 151 5.31 -11.16 0.43
N ILE A 152 5.17 -10.97 -0.87
CA ILE A 152 3.92 -10.47 -1.47
C ILE A 152 3.21 -11.64 -2.10
N TYR A 153 1.93 -11.80 -1.74
CA TYR A 153 1.04 -12.84 -2.26
C TYR A 153 -0.12 -12.22 -3.02
N ARG A 154 -0.66 -13.00 -3.96
CA ARG A 154 -1.99 -12.84 -4.54
C ARG A 154 -2.70 -14.20 -4.44
N ASP A 155 -3.84 -14.23 -3.79
CA ASP A 155 -4.65 -15.46 -3.61
C ASP A 155 -3.82 -16.65 -3.09
N GLY A 156 -2.93 -16.41 -2.12
CA GLY A 156 -2.04 -17.42 -1.55
C GLY A 156 -0.83 -17.80 -2.39
N THR A 157 -0.71 -17.27 -3.61
CA THR A 157 0.44 -17.49 -4.51
C THR A 157 1.48 -16.41 -4.30
N ALA A 158 2.74 -16.79 -4.01
CA ALA A 158 3.83 -15.84 -3.86
C ALA A 158 4.18 -15.17 -5.20
N LEU A 159 4.28 -13.85 -5.19
CA LEU A 159 4.65 -13.04 -6.35
C LEU A 159 6.07 -12.48 -6.23
N ALA A 160 6.50 -12.14 -5.03
CA ALA A 160 7.85 -11.65 -4.77
C ALA A 160 8.27 -11.93 -3.34
N HIS A 161 9.57 -12.15 -3.16
CA HIS A 161 10.20 -12.28 -1.85
C HIS A 161 11.23 -11.17 -1.67
N ALA A 162 11.38 -10.67 -0.46
CA ALA A 162 12.43 -9.72 -0.12
C ALA A 162 13.10 -10.06 1.20
N ARG A 163 14.41 -9.84 1.24
CA ARG A 163 15.22 -9.78 2.45
C ARG A 163 15.75 -8.36 2.60
N VAL A 164 15.39 -7.71 3.68
CA VAL A 164 15.72 -6.30 3.93
C VAL A 164 16.58 -6.21 5.17
N GLU A 165 17.75 -5.56 5.05
CA GLU A 165 18.59 -5.17 6.16
C GLU A 165 18.43 -3.66 6.38
N ALA A 166 17.88 -3.29 7.54
CA ALA A 166 17.72 -1.92 7.95
C ALA A 166 18.51 -1.63 9.22
N ALA A 167 18.76 -0.36 9.48
CA ALA A 167 19.46 0.09 10.66
C ALA A 167 18.85 1.37 11.22
N ILE A 168 19.07 1.61 12.51
CA ILE A 168 18.76 2.88 13.16
C ILE A 168 20.04 3.71 13.21
N ILE A 169 19.93 4.97 12.83
CA ILE A 169 20.99 5.97 12.90
C ILE A 169 20.49 7.22 13.63
N ASN A 170 21.42 7.98 14.19
CA ASN A 170 21.12 9.31 14.72
C ASN A 170 21.26 10.41 13.65
N ALA A 171 21.09 11.67 14.04
CA ALA A 171 21.16 12.83 13.15
C ALA A 171 22.53 12.98 12.46
N GLU A 172 23.63 12.51 13.10
CA GLU A 172 24.97 12.50 12.53
C GLU A 172 25.27 11.27 11.66
N GLY A 173 24.26 10.42 11.37
CA GLY A 173 24.42 9.21 10.57
C GLY A 173 25.11 8.04 11.31
N LYS A 174 25.29 8.14 12.63
CA LYS A 174 25.97 7.08 13.42
C LYS A 174 24.95 6.01 13.84
N PRO A 175 25.29 4.71 13.68
CA PRO A 175 24.42 3.61 14.12
C PRO A 175 24.09 3.70 15.62
N ARG A 176 22.83 3.40 15.96
CA ARG A 176 22.34 3.32 17.34
C ARG A 176 21.76 1.94 17.62
N ARG A 177 22.00 1.44 18.83
CA ARG A 177 21.43 0.16 19.25
C ARG A 177 19.91 0.27 19.36
N PHE A 178 19.23 -0.82 19.01
CA PHE A 178 17.79 -0.93 19.22
C PHE A 178 17.46 -0.83 20.71
N PRO A 179 16.49 0.02 21.10
CA PRO A 179 15.92 0.00 22.46
C PRO A 179 15.38 -1.39 22.77
N THR A 180 15.63 -1.86 24.01
CA THR A 180 15.18 -3.20 24.45
C THR A 180 13.67 -3.39 24.30
N ALA A 181 12.88 -2.34 24.54
CA ALA A 181 11.42 -2.37 24.35
C ALA A 181 11.01 -2.69 22.92
N TRP A 182 11.77 -2.24 21.93
CA TRP A 182 11.47 -2.53 20.51
C TRP A 182 11.84 -3.96 20.14
N ILE A 183 12.93 -4.49 20.71
CA ILE A 183 13.33 -5.89 20.45
C ILE A 183 12.20 -6.83 20.82
N SER A 184 11.58 -6.65 22.00
CA SER A 184 10.44 -7.47 22.42
C SER A 184 9.19 -7.25 21.54
N ALA A 185 8.95 -6.03 21.06
CA ALA A 185 7.81 -5.73 20.20
C ALA A 185 7.91 -6.38 18.80
N PHE A 186 9.14 -6.58 18.30
CA PHE A 186 9.42 -7.21 17.01
C PHE A 186 9.64 -8.72 17.10
N SER A 187 9.70 -9.29 18.30
CA SER A 187 9.83 -10.74 18.47
C SER A 187 8.51 -11.43 18.11
N PRO A 188 8.55 -12.62 17.47
CA PRO A 188 7.34 -13.40 17.23
C PRO A 188 6.59 -13.60 18.56
N ARG A 189 5.28 -13.45 18.52
CA ARG A 189 4.43 -13.77 19.66
C ARG A 189 4.35 -15.31 19.75
N VAL A 190 5.02 -15.88 20.74
CA VAL A 190 4.95 -17.30 21.08
C VAL A 190 3.67 -17.58 21.86
#